data_d190abc922aced1e716054536433730b
#
_entry.id   d190abc922aced1e716054536433730b
#
_cell.length_a   1.000
_cell.length_b   1.000
_cell.length_c   1.000
_cell.angle_alpha   90.00
_cell.angle_beta   90.00
_cell.angle_gamma   90.00
#
_symmetry.space_group_name_H-M   'P 1'
#
loop_
_entity.id
_entity.type
_entity.pdbx_description
1 polymer ?
#
loop_
_entity_poly.entity_id
_entity_poly.type
_entity_poly.pdbx_seq_one_letter_code
_entity_poly.pdbx_strand_id
1 'polypeptide(L)'
;MLPKEAGASWLKALPRLLGRLEVESSINVGRPFPHATEAFVSEAVTADGRPVALKVPIAGLANADREQSLLQTAGGRGYVQLLRHDADSGAMLLERLGPQLATLGLPIEKQIRIICRTLKQAWMPLPSGVSFPTGVDKASEISSYISTVWPQLGRPCSEKVVEVALRFAKARRDAFDPADSVLAHGDAQAWNTLLDSKTGECKFVDPGGLFIERA
;
A
#
# COMPACT_ATOMS: atom_id res chain seq x y z
N MET A 1 -3.97 -15.28 -1.92
CA MET A 1 -2.79 -16.02 -1.37
C MET A 1 -2.00 -16.54 -2.56
N LEU A 2 -0.72 -16.20 -2.68
CA LEU A 2 0.14 -16.72 -3.76
C LEU A 2 0.30 -18.23 -3.63
N PRO A 3 0.35 -18.99 -4.75
CA PRO A 3 0.78 -20.38 -4.73
C PRO A 3 2.18 -20.47 -4.12
N LYS A 4 2.41 -21.41 -3.22
CA LYS A 4 3.71 -21.62 -2.55
C LYS A 4 4.89 -21.72 -3.54
N GLU A 5 4.65 -22.30 -4.70
CA GLU A 5 5.64 -22.46 -5.78
C GLU A 5 6.06 -21.12 -6.41
N ALA A 6 5.12 -20.19 -6.58
CA ALA A 6 5.41 -18.85 -7.14
C ALA A 6 6.31 -18.04 -6.19
N GLY A 7 6.04 -18.08 -4.88
CA GLY A 7 6.89 -17.43 -3.89
C GLY A 7 8.30 -18.01 -3.82
N ALA A 8 8.43 -19.34 -3.87
CA ALA A 8 9.72 -20.01 -3.86
C ALA A 8 10.56 -19.69 -5.11
N SER A 9 9.93 -19.67 -6.29
CA SER A 9 10.57 -19.29 -7.55
C SER A 9 11.06 -17.84 -7.53
N TRP A 10 10.22 -16.93 -7.03
CA TRP A 10 10.57 -15.52 -6.89
C TRP A 10 11.76 -15.32 -5.92
N LEU A 11 11.75 -15.98 -4.74
CA LEU A 11 12.87 -15.92 -3.81
C LEU A 11 14.19 -16.41 -4.42
N LYS A 12 14.13 -17.47 -5.25
CA LYS A 12 15.30 -17.99 -5.95
C LYS A 12 15.85 -17.01 -6.99
N ALA A 13 14.98 -16.26 -7.65
CA ALA A 13 15.36 -15.26 -8.66
C ALA A 13 15.82 -13.92 -8.05
N LEU A 14 15.40 -13.62 -6.81
CA LEU A 14 15.62 -12.33 -6.16
C LEU A 14 17.09 -11.89 -6.13
N PRO A 15 18.10 -12.71 -5.79
CA PRO A 15 19.50 -12.26 -5.76
C PRO A 15 19.99 -11.75 -7.14
N ARG A 16 19.61 -12.43 -8.22
CA ARG A 16 19.95 -12.02 -9.57
C ARG A 16 19.26 -10.70 -9.95
N LEU A 17 17.99 -10.56 -9.56
CA LEU A 17 17.22 -9.33 -9.78
C LEU A 17 17.85 -8.15 -9.02
N LEU A 18 18.23 -8.33 -7.77
CA LEU A 18 18.88 -7.28 -6.98
C LEU A 18 20.19 -6.84 -7.63
N GLY A 19 21.05 -7.76 -8.06
CA GLY A 19 22.30 -7.42 -8.75
C GLY A 19 22.08 -6.65 -10.06
N ARG A 20 21.01 -6.96 -10.82
CA ARG A 20 20.60 -6.16 -12.00
C ARG A 20 20.19 -4.74 -11.59
N LEU A 21 19.32 -4.62 -10.60
CA LEU A 21 18.81 -3.33 -10.12
C LEU A 21 19.92 -2.44 -9.54
N GLU A 22 20.92 -3.02 -8.87
CA GLU A 22 22.08 -2.29 -8.38
C GLU A 22 22.84 -1.60 -9.52
N VAL A 23 23.10 -2.33 -10.60
CA VAL A 23 23.79 -1.79 -11.78
C VAL A 23 22.95 -0.74 -12.50
N GLU A 24 21.69 -1.07 -12.84
CA GLU A 24 20.82 -0.21 -13.63
C GLU A 24 20.37 1.05 -12.92
N SER A 25 20.26 0.99 -11.57
CA SER A 25 19.84 2.13 -10.76
C SER A 25 21.01 2.85 -10.09
N SER A 26 22.23 2.35 -10.26
CA SER A 26 23.44 2.89 -9.60
C SER A 26 23.26 3.01 -8.08
N ILE A 27 22.83 1.92 -7.46
CA ILE A 27 22.58 1.82 -6.02
C ILE A 27 23.37 0.65 -5.42
N ASN A 28 23.61 0.70 -4.12
CA ASN A 28 24.05 -0.43 -3.32
C ASN A 28 22.90 -0.85 -2.42
N VAL A 29 22.45 -2.09 -2.55
CA VAL A 29 21.38 -2.66 -1.74
C VAL A 29 21.91 -3.04 -0.37
N GLY A 30 21.23 -2.59 0.67
CA GLY A 30 21.58 -2.80 2.06
C GLY A 30 20.73 -3.83 2.77
N ARG A 31 20.54 -3.64 4.07
CA ARG A 31 19.77 -4.56 4.92
C ARG A 31 18.29 -4.53 4.59
N PRO A 32 17.61 -5.72 4.54
CA PRO A 32 16.15 -5.76 4.40
C PRO A 32 15.46 -5.17 5.64
N PHE A 33 14.32 -4.50 5.41
CA PHE A 33 13.43 -4.11 6.50
C PHE A 33 12.65 -5.32 6.99
N PRO A 34 12.51 -5.50 8.31
CA PRO A 34 11.67 -6.55 8.85
C PRO A 34 10.19 -6.28 8.55
N HIS A 35 9.39 -7.36 8.56
CA HIS A 35 7.93 -7.33 8.48
C HIS A 35 7.31 -6.95 7.12
N ALA A 36 8.07 -6.87 6.04
CA ALA A 36 7.52 -6.80 4.70
C ALA A 36 6.93 -8.17 4.31
N THR A 37 5.66 -8.23 3.89
CA THR A 37 4.93 -9.47 3.62
C THR A 37 4.67 -9.72 2.14
N GLU A 38 4.55 -8.67 1.35
CA GLU A 38 4.15 -8.72 -0.07
C GLU A 38 5.26 -8.25 -1.03
N ALA A 39 6.41 -7.86 -0.48
CA ALA A 39 7.56 -7.37 -1.23
C ALA A 39 8.86 -7.64 -0.46
N PHE A 40 9.98 -7.67 -1.14
CA PHE A 40 11.27 -7.42 -0.53
C PHE A 40 11.46 -5.92 -0.44
N VAL A 41 11.71 -5.41 0.77
CA VAL A 41 11.98 -3.99 1.01
C VAL A 41 13.29 -3.87 1.76
N SER A 42 14.21 -3.04 1.26
CA SER A 42 15.53 -2.87 1.87
C SER A 42 15.99 -1.42 1.90
N GLU A 43 16.93 -1.15 2.76
CA GLU A 43 17.79 0.03 2.63
C GLU A 43 18.55 -0.05 1.31
N ALA A 44 18.83 1.10 0.72
CA ALA A 44 19.77 1.22 -0.36
C ALA A 44 20.46 2.59 -0.31
N VAL A 45 21.60 2.72 -0.97
CA VAL A 45 22.35 3.97 -1.07
C VAL A 45 22.69 4.20 -2.55
N THR A 46 22.40 5.39 -3.06
CA THR A 46 22.76 5.78 -4.42
C THR A 46 24.26 6.02 -4.54
N ALA A 47 24.79 6.07 -5.76
CA ALA A 47 26.22 6.30 -6.02
C ALA A 47 26.73 7.64 -5.45
N ASP A 48 25.86 8.65 -5.34
CA ASP A 48 26.15 9.93 -4.70
C ASP A 48 26.01 9.94 -3.15
N GLY A 49 25.79 8.75 -2.55
CA GLY A 49 25.71 8.58 -1.10
C GLY A 49 24.34 8.90 -0.49
N ARG A 50 23.30 9.13 -1.26
CA ARG A 50 21.96 9.43 -0.75
C ARG A 50 21.24 8.17 -0.29
N PRO A 51 20.71 8.12 0.96
CA PRO A 51 19.91 7.00 1.42
C PRO A 51 18.56 6.97 0.73
N VAL A 52 18.15 5.78 0.28
CA VAL A 52 16.88 5.48 -0.40
C VAL A 52 16.32 4.15 0.13
N ALA A 53 15.12 3.77 -0.26
CA ALA A 53 14.55 2.46 -0.02
C ALA A 53 14.27 1.77 -1.36
N LEU A 54 14.66 0.49 -1.48
CA LEU A 54 14.32 -0.35 -2.62
C LEU A 54 13.17 -1.26 -2.23
N LYS A 55 12.08 -1.24 -3.00
CA LYS A 55 10.94 -2.16 -2.87
C LYS A 55 10.82 -2.99 -4.13
N VAL A 56 10.86 -4.32 -3.98
CA VAL A 56 10.72 -5.29 -5.06
C VAL A 56 9.47 -6.14 -4.77
N PRO A 57 8.36 -5.93 -5.48
CA PRO A 57 7.13 -6.67 -5.25
C PRO A 57 7.31 -8.15 -5.62
N ILE A 58 6.52 -9.01 -4.97
CA ILE A 58 6.44 -10.40 -5.38
C ILE A 58 5.65 -10.47 -6.69
N ALA A 59 6.24 -11.07 -7.72
CA ALA A 59 5.63 -11.19 -9.03
C ALA A 59 4.25 -11.86 -8.96
N GLY A 60 3.25 -11.28 -9.62
CA GLY A 60 1.88 -11.77 -9.66
C GLY A 60 0.97 -11.31 -8.50
N LEU A 61 1.45 -10.46 -7.60
CA LEU A 61 0.58 -9.75 -6.67
C LEU A 61 -0.04 -8.52 -7.36
N ALA A 62 -1.36 -8.45 -7.37
CA ALA A 62 -2.15 -7.52 -8.18
C ALA A 62 -2.02 -6.03 -7.83
N ASN A 63 -1.27 -5.66 -6.79
CA ASN A 63 -1.26 -4.30 -6.26
C ASN A 63 -0.06 -3.45 -6.69
N ALA A 64 1.01 -4.05 -7.23
CA ALA A 64 2.26 -3.32 -7.55
C ALA A 64 2.06 -2.20 -8.57
N ASP A 65 1.32 -2.44 -9.64
CA ASP A 65 1.06 -1.44 -10.70
C ASP A 65 0.19 -0.29 -10.18
N ARG A 66 -0.77 -0.60 -9.29
CA ARG A 66 -1.63 0.42 -8.66
C ARG A 66 -0.85 1.28 -7.68
N GLU A 67 -0.03 0.66 -6.85
CA GLU A 67 0.86 1.37 -5.93
C GLU A 67 1.78 2.32 -6.69
N GLN A 68 2.46 1.83 -7.71
CA GLN A 68 3.34 2.64 -8.57
C GLN A 68 2.60 3.82 -9.19
N SER A 69 1.43 3.58 -9.79
CA SER A 69 0.61 4.62 -10.43
C SER A 69 0.14 5.67 -9.44
N LEU A 70 -0.25 5.26 -8.23
CA LEU A 70 -0.66 6.18 -7.16
C LEU A 70 0.52 7.02 -6.70
N LEU A 71 1.67 6.41 -6.39
CA LEU A 71 2.87 7.13 -5.93
C LEU A 71 3.38 8.11 -6.98
N GLN A 72 3.36 7.73 -8.25
CA GLN A 72 3.72 8.61 -9.36
C GLN A 72 2.79 9.82 -9.45
N THR A 73 1.48 9.59 -9.35
CA THR A 73 0.47 10.67 -9.37
C THR A 73 0.59 11.59 -8.16
N ALA A 74 0.86 11.02 -6.98
CA ALA A 74 0.99 11.78 -5.74
C ALA A 74 2.22 12.71 -5.73
N GLY A 75 3.31 12.33 -6.42
CA GLY A 75 4.53 13.12 -6.49
C GLY A 75 5.13 13.46 -5.12
N GLY A 76 4.97 12.58 -4.13
CA GLY A 76 5.44 12.77 -2.76
C GLY A 76 4.47 13.50 -1.83
N ARG A 77 3.29 13.93 -2.30
CA ARG A 77 2.29 14.64 -1.48
C ARG A 77 1.50 13.65 -0.61
N GLY A 78 1.75 13.67 0.69
CA GLY A 78 1.13 12.76 1.66
C GLY A 78 1.59 11.31 1.54
N TYR A 79 2.38 10.98 0.54
CA TYR A 79 2.95 9.66 0.28
C TYR A 79 4.47 9.71 0.15
N VAL A 80 5.11 8.58 0.33
CA VAL A 80 6.52 8.39 -0.01
C VAL A 80 6.76 8.77 -1.47
N GLN A 81 7.86 9.47 -1.75
CA GLN A 81 8.19 9.87 -3.11
C GLN A 81 8.76 8.69 -3.89
N LEU A 82 8.16 8.38 -5.04
CA LEU A 82 8.72 7.48 -6.03
C LEU A 82 9.84 8.20 -6.77
N LEU A 83 11.06 7.68 -6.66
CA LEU A 83 12.25 8.24 -7.31
C LEU A 83 12.50 7.59 -8.68
N ARG A 84 12.30 6.27 -8.76
CA ARG A 84 12.47 5.48 -9.97
C ARG A 84 11.59 4.24 -9.92
N HIS A 85 11.18 3.77 -11.08
CA HIS A 85 10.44 2.54 -11.27
C HIS A 85 11.10 1.70 -12.38
N ASP A 86 11.23 0.40 -12.14
CA ASP A 86 11.66 -0.59 -13.14
C ASP A 86 10.42 -1.33 -13.67
N ALA A 87 10.06 -1.08 -14.92
CA ALA A 87 8.85 -1.62 -15.52
C ALA A 87 8.87 -3.15 -15.68
N ASP A 88 10.06 -3.75 -15.82
CA ASP A 88 10.18 -5.19 -16.03
C ASP A 88 9.91 -6.01 -14.79
N SER A 89 10.33 -5.53 -13.62
CA SER A 89 10.15 -6.23 -12.34
C SER A 89 9.11 -5.59 -11.41
N GLY A 90 8.63 -4.39 -11.75
CA GLY A 90 7.80 -3.59 -10.85
C GLY A 90 8.56 -3.00 -9.66
N ALA A 91 9.89 -3.10 -9.64
CA ALA A 91 10.69 -2.58 -8.54
C ALA A 91 10.62 -1.05 -8.47
N MET A 92 10.58 -0.53 -7.26
CA MET A 92 10.47 0.90 -6.97
C MET A 92 11.64 1.36 -6.11
N LEU A 93 12.27 2.45 -6.51
CA LEU A 93 13.20 3.18 -5.68
C LEU A 93 12.46 4.36 -5.06
N LEU A 94 12.42 4.39 -3.73
CA LEU A 94 11.63 5.32 -2.95
C LEU A 94 12.55 6.22 -2.11
N GLU A 95 12.08 7.41 -1.74
CA GLU A 95 12.77 8.19 -0.72
C GLU A 95 12.87 7.38 0.59
N ARG A 96 13.96 7.61 1.33
CA ARG A 96 14.15 6.99 2.63
C ARG A 96 13.41 7.80 3.69
N LEU A 97 12.38 7.22 4.27
CA LEU A 97 11.68 7.77 5.43
C LEU A 97 12.27 7.22 6.74
N GLY A 98 11.88 7.83 7.83
CA GLY A 98 12.26 7.44 9.19
C GLY A 98 11.38 6.32 9.77
N PRO A 99 11.22 6.26 11.09
CA PRO A 99 10.48 5.19 11.75
C PRO A 99 8.98 5.24 11.47
N GLN A 100 8.34 4.09 11.60
CA GLN A 100 6.90 3.94 11.54
C GLN A 100 6.23 4.63 12.73
N LEU A 101 5.08 5.25 12.51
CA LEU A 101 4.30 5.92 13.55
C LEU A 101 3.95 4.99 14.71
N ALA A 102 3.69 3.71 14.41
CA ALA A 102 3.41 2.67 15.39
C ALA A 102 4.55 2.47 16.41
N THR A 103 5.79 2.76 16.03
CA THR A 103 6.99 2.53 16.87
C THR A 103 7.41 3.76 17.69
N LEU A 104 6.75 4.91 17.51
CA LEU A 104 7.11 6.17 18.17
C LEU A 104 6.65 6.30 19.63
N GLY A 105 5.94 5.28 20.17
CA GLY A 105 5.44 5.32 21.54
C GLY A 105 4.40 6.42 21.83
N LEU A 106 3.75 6.96 20.78
CA LEU A 106 2.75 8.01 20.93
C LEU A 106 1.40 7.44 21.39
N PRO A 107 0.62 8.18 22.21
CA PRO A 107 -0.76 7.82 22.53
C PRO A 107 -1.60 7.59 21.27
N ILE A 108 -2.55 6.66 21.31
CA ILE A 108 -3.36 6.26 20.15
C ILE A 108 -4.12 7.44 19.54
N GLU A 109 -4.64 8.35 20.35
CA GLU A 109 -5.36 9.55 19.89
C GLU A 109 -4.44 10.46 19.07
N LYS A 110 -3.17 10.55 19.44
CA LYS A 110 -2.19 11.34 18.72
C LYS A 110 -1.83 10.67 17.38
N GLN A 111 -1.69 9.33 17.39
CA GLN A 111 -1.47 8.57 16.15
C GLN A 111 -2.64 8.76 15.18
N ILE A 112 -3.88 8.61 15.64
CA ILE A 112 -5.09 8.82 14.82
C ILE A 112 -5.12 10.23 14.22
N ARG A 113 -4.83 11.27 15.02
CA ARG A 113 -4.77 12.66 14.51
C ARG A 113 -3.72 12.85 13.42
N ILE A 114 -2.55 12.22 13.57
CA ILE A 114 -1.49 12.25 12.54
C ILE A 114 -1.97 11.58 11.27
N ILE A 115 -2.52 10.36 11.37
CA ILE A 115 -3.06 9.61 10.22
C ILE A 115 -4.13 10.44 9.49
N CYS A 116 -5.12 10.99 10.21
CA CYS A 116 -6.16 11.81 9.61
C CYS A 116 -5.61 13.06 8.91
N ARG A 117 -4.59 13.72 9.49
CA ARG A 117 -3.93 14.86 8.86
C ARG A 117 -3.19 14.44 7.59
N THR A 118 -2.45 13.34 7.62
CA THR A 118 -1.74 12.80 6.46
C THR A 118 -2.72 12.36 5.36
N LEU A 119 -3.88 11.76 5.72
CA LEU A 119 -4.94 11.41 4.77
C LEU A 119 -5.46 12.64 4.02
N LYS A 120 -5.71 13.76 4.71
CA LYS A 120 -6.17 15.01 4.08
C LYS A 120 -5.16 15.58 3.07
N GLN A 121 -3.86 15.36 3.31
CA GLN A 121 -2.81 15.74 2.34
C GLN A 121 -2.74 14.76 1.17
N ALA A 122 -2.98 13.47 1.44
CA ALA A 122 -2.86 12.37 0.49
C ALA A 122 -4.04 12.29 -0.50
N TRP A 123 -5.24 12.75 -0.12
CA TRP A 123 -6.41 12.73 -1.00
C TRP A 123 -6.18 13.53 -2.27
N MET A 124 -6.52 12.92 -3.40
CA MET A 124 -6.40 13.55 -4.70
C MET A 124 -7.55 13.12 -5.62
N PRO A 125 -7.87 13.89 -6.66
CA PRO A 125 -8.81 13.45 -7.69
C PRO A 125 -8.25 12.23 -8.43
N LEU A 126 -9.14 11.41 -9.00
CA LEU A 126 -8.74 10.30 -9.84
C LEU A 126 -8.07 10.84 -11.12
N PRO A 127 -6.82 10.43 -11.44
CA PRO A 127 -6.17 10.86 -12.66
C PRO A 127 -6.87 10.30 -13.90
N SER A 128 -6.90 11.07 -14.98
CA SER A 128 -7.43 10.60 -16.27
C SER A 128 -6.61 9.43 -16.81
N GLY A 129 -7.29 8.42 -17.35
CA GLY A 129 -6.64 7.26 -17.99
C GLY A 129 -6.08 6.20 -17.01
N VAL A 130 -6.29 6.37 -15.71
CA VAL A 130 -5.89 5.38 -14.68
C VAL A 130 -7.13 4.80 -14.02
N SER A 131 -7.18 3.48 -13.87
CA SER A 131 -8.29 2.78 -13.22
C SER A 131 -7.86 2.27 -11.86
N PHE A 132 -8.66 2.59 -10.84
CA PHE A 132 -8.52 2.06 -9.49
C PHE A 132 -9.83 1.39 -9.06
N PRO A 133 -9.79 0.40 -8.16
CA PRO A 133 -11.00 -0.13 -7.55
C PRO A 133 -11.81 0.98 -6.88
N THR A 134 -13.11 0.91 -7.03
CA THR A 134 -14.04 1.87 -6.46
C THR A 134 -14.60 1.39 -5.11
N GLY A 135 -15.34 2.24 -4.42
CA GLY A 135 -16.14 1.84 -3.25
C GLY A 135 -17.14 0.72 -3.58
N VAL A 136 -17.68 0.70 -4.81
CA VAL A 136 -18.57 -0.38 -5.30
C VAL A 136 -17.81 -1.71 -5.39
N ASP A 137 -16.61 -1.69 -5.98
CA ASP A 137 -15.77 -2.89 -6.12
C ASP A 137 -15.39 -3.45 -4.75
N LYS A 138 -14.98 -2.56 -3.83
CA LYS A 138 -14.59 -2.96 -2.46
C LYS A 138 -15.76 -3.54 -1.66
N ALA A 139 -16.92 -2.93 -1.73
CA ALA A 139 -18.13 -3.45 -1.08
C ALA A 139 -18.55 -4.81 -1.65
N SER A 140 -18.41 -5.01 -2.95
CA SER A 140 -18.70 -6.28 -3.63
C SER A 140 -17.68 -7.37 -3.23
N GLU A 141 -16.40 -7.03 -3.18
CA GLU A 141 -15.32 -7.91 -2.70
C GLU A 141 -15.57 -8.38 -1.25
N ILE A 142 -15.89 -7.44 -0.35
CA ILE A 142 -16.19 -7.75 1.05
C ILE A 142 -17.42 -8.68 1.15
N SER A 143 -18.49 -8.40 0.40
CA SER A 143 -19.68 -9.24 0.39
C SER A 143 -19.38 -10.66 -0.06
N SER A 144 -18.62 -10.81 -1.14
CA SER A 144 -18.18 -12.11 -1.67
C SER A 144 -17.29 -12.86 -0.69
N TYR A 145 -16.33 -12.15 -0.08
CA TYR A 145 -15.44 -12.70 0.94
C TYR A 145 -16.22 -13.24 2.14
N ILE A 146 -17.12 -12.44 2.72
CA ILE A 146 -17.94 -12.87 3.86
C ILE A 146 -18.76 -14.11 3.50
N SER A 147 -19.45 -14.10 2.36
CA SER A 147 -20.32 -15.20 1.92
C SER A 147 -19.55 -16.50 1.68
N THR A 148 -18.30 -16.40 1.23
CA THR A 148 -17.44 -17.56 0.93
C THR A 148 -16.74 -18.10 2.18
N VAL A 149 -16.17 -17.21 2.98
CA VAL A 149 -15.27 -17.60 4.07
C VAL A 149 -16.05 -18.00 5.34
N TRP A 150 -17.18 -17.36 5.62
CA TRP A 150 -17.98 -17.66 6.80
C TRP A 150 -18.37 -19.15 6.93
N PRO A 151 -18.91 -19.82 5.89
CA PRO A 151 -19.19 -21.25 5.98
C PRO A 151 -17.92 -22.11 6.05
N GLN A 152 -16.83 -21.72 5.38
CA GLN A 152 -15.55 -22.44 5.40
C GLN A 152 -14.90 -22.45 6.78
N LEU A 153 -15.12 -21.40 7.58
CA LEU A 153 -14.65 -21.29 8.96
C LEU A 153 -15.59 -21.94 10.00
N GLY A 154 -16.59 -22.73 9.55
CA GLY A 154 -17.53 -23.37 10.45
C GLY A 154 -18.53 -22.42 11.10
N ARG A 155 -18.83 -21.29 10.46
CA ARG A 155 -19.82 -20.29 10.92
C ARG A 155 -19.47 -19.72 12.30
N PRO A 156 -18.34 -19.00 12.44
CA PRO A 156 -17.79 -18.55 13.74
C PRO A 156 -18.63 -17.47 14.44
N CYS A 157 -19.62 -16.89 13.76
CA CYS A 157 -20.58 -15.94 14.31
C CYS A 157 -22.00 -16.29 13.83
N SER A 158 -23.02 -15.66 14.45
CA SER A 158 -24.42 -15.90 14.07
C SER A 158 -24.73 -15.38 12.66
N GLU A 159 -25.70 -16.04 11.99
CA GLU A 159 -26.20 -15.64 10.68
C GLU A 159 -26.69 -14.19 10.67
N LYS A 160 -27.33 -13.74 11.76
CA LYS A 160 -27.79 -12.36 11.92
C LYS A 160 -26.63 -11.33 11.81
N VAL A 161 -25.44 -11.66 12.30
CA VAL A 161 -24.26 -10.78 12.16
C VAL A 161 -23.84 -10.69 10.69
N VAL A 162 -23.82 -11.81 10.00
CA VAL A 162 -23.51 -11.87 8.56
C VAL A 162 -24.53 -11.09 7.73
N GLU A 163 -25.83 -11.27 7.98
CA GLU A 163 -26.89 -10.50 7.31
C GLU A 163 -26.71 -8.98 7.50
N VAL A 164 -26.40 -8.55 8.71
CA VAL A 164 -26.13 -7.13 9.00
C VAL A 164 -24.91 -6.64 8.24
N ALA A 165 -23.82 -7.39 8.22
CA ALA A 165 -22.60 -7.03 7.48
C ALA A 165 -22.86 -6.92 5.98
N LEU A 166 -23.55 -7.88 5.38
CA LEU A 166 -23.92 -7.86 3.95
C LEU A 166 -24.86 -6.69 3.62
N ARG A 167 -25.80 -6.37 4.50
CA ARG A 167 -26.67 -5.20 4.35
C ARG A 167 -25.89 -3.88 4.37
N PHE A 168 -24.90 -3.74 5.26
CA PHE A 168 -24.03 -2.56 5.27
C PHE A 168 -23.17 -2.48 4.01
N ALA A 169 -22.58 -3.57 3.56
CA ALA A 169 -21.82 -3.61 2.31
C ALA A 169 -22.70 -3.19 1.11
N LYS A 170 -23.95 -3.71 1.04
CA LYS A 170 -24.91 -3.31 0.02
C LYS A 170 -25.23 -1.81 0.10
N ALA A 171 -25.51 -1.29 1.29
CA ALA A 171 -25.85 0.12 1.48
C ALA A 171 -24.68 1.02 1.04
N ARG A 172 -23.43 0.65 1.35
CA ARG A 172 -22.24 1.40 0.90
C ARG A 172 -22.06 1.36 -0.61
N ARG A 173 -22.28 0.22 -1.23
CA ARG A 173 -22.24 0.07 -2.69
C ARG A 173 -23.28 0.96 -3.37
N ASP A 174 -24.51 0.95 -2.86
CA ASP A 174 -25.64 1.67 -3.44
C ASP A 174 -25.52 3.20 -3.22
N ALA A 175 -24.78 3.63 -2.20
CA ALA A 175 -24.53 5.03 -1.85
C ALA A 175 -23.26 5.62 -2.47
N PHE A 176 -22.49 4.84 -3.25
CA PHE A 176 -21.25 5.34 -3.85
C PHE A 176 -21.52 6.49 -4.83
N ASP A 177 -20.85 7.63 -4.61
CA ASP A 177 -20.91 8.79 -5.50
C ASP A 177 -19.49 9.16 -5.98
N PRO A 178 -19.21 9.02 -7.29
CA PRO A 178 -17.91 9.43 -7.85
C PRO A 178 -17.60 10.92 -7.65
N ALA A 179 -18.63 11.80 -7.56
CA ALA A 179 -18.43 13.25 -7.41
C ALA A 179 -17.86 13.61 -6.03
N ASP A 180 -18.18 12.83 -5.00
CA ASP A 180 -17.69 13.00 -3.64
C ASP A 180 -16.47 12.13 -3.32
N SER A 181 -15.98 11.38 -4.31
CA SER A 181 -14.91 10.41 -4.13
C SER A 181 -13.52 10.99 -4.42
N VAL A 182 -12.52 10.41 -3.79
CA VAL A 182 -11.10 10.72 -3.97
C VAL A 182 -10.31 9.44 -4.13
N LEU A 183 -9.14 9.54 -4.76
CA LEU A 183 -8.16 8.48 -4.70
C LEU A 183 -7.54 8.49 -3.29
N ALA A 184 -7.81 7.42 -2.54
CA ALA A 184 -7.42 7.24 -1.15
C ALA A 184 -6.40 6.10 -1.00
N HIS A 185 -5.73 6.05 0.14
CA HIS A 185 -4.72 5.04 0.46
C HIS A 185 -5.25 3.60 0.45
N GLY A 186 -6.43 3.38 0.99
CA GLY A 186 -7.06 2.05 1.08
C GLY A 186 -6.66 1.21 2.30
N ASP A 187 -5.53 1.50 2.95
CA ASP A 187 -5.05 0.84 4.19
C ASP A 187 -4.22 1.80 5.05
N ALA A 188 -4.80 2.97 5.38
CA ALA A 188 -4.14 3.99 6.19
C ALA A 188 -4.08 3.59 7.66
N GLN A 189 -2.91 3.17 8.13
CA GLN A 189 -2.66 2.73 9.50
C GLN A 189 -1.28 3.17 10.00
N ALA A 190 -1.02 3.03 11.31
CA ALA A 190 0.22 3.51 11.92
C ALA A 190 1.48 2.79 11.42
N TRP A 191 1.37 1.54 10.94
CA TRP A 191 2.48 0.80 10.33
C TRP A 191 2.80 1.28 8.90
N ASN A 192 1.80 1.80 8.18
CA ASN A 192 1.95 2.36 6.83
C ASN A 192 2.19 3.88 6.85
N THR A 193 2.36 4.48 8.04
CA THR A 193 2.63 5.91 8.24
C THR A 193 4.04 6.06 8.79
N LEU A 194 4.93 6.70 8.04
CA LEU A 194 6.33 6.88 8.40
C LEU A 194 6.67 8.35 8.58
N LEU A 195 7.54 8.64 9.54
CA LEU A 195 8.04 9.99 9.79
C LEU A 195 9.06 10.38 8.70
N ASP A 196 8.85 11.50 8.04
CA ASP A 196 9.91 12.16 7.27
C ASP A 196 10.79 12.95 8.24
N SER A 197 11.99 12.45 8.51
CA SER A 197 12.92 13.06 9.47
C SER A 197 13.45 14.44 9.02
N LYS A 198 13.25 14.81 7.75
CA LYS A 198 13.68 16.10 7.21
C LYS A 198 12.66 17.20 7.47
N THR A 199 11.38 16.86 7.36
CA THR A 199 10.28 17.82 7.51
C THR A 199 9.56 17.72 8.85
N GLY A 200 9.69 16.60 9.57
CA GLY A 200 8.93 16.29 10.78
C GLY A 200 7.48 15.90 10.50
N GLU A 201 7.09 15.80 9.24
CA GLU A 201 5.75 15.36 8.83
C GLU A 201 5.71 13.85 8.60
N CYS A 202 4.52 13.28 8.56
CA CYS A 202 4.35 11.86 8.24
C CYS A 202 3.87 11.71 6.79
N LYS A 203 4.31 10.61 6.16
CA LYS A 203 3.93 10.20 4.83
C LYS A 203 3.49 8.73 4.83
N PHE A 204 2.62 8.37 3.92
CA PHE A 204 2.18 6.99 3.72
C PHE A 204 3.10 6.19 2.80
N VAL A 205 3.22 4.91 3.10
CA VAL A 205 3.80 3.86 2.25
C VAL A 205 2.74 2.78 2.00
N ASP A 206 2.97 1.88 1.06
CA ASP A 206 2.12 0.73 0.75
C ASP A 206 0.65 1.08 0.43
N PRO A 207 0.36 2.05 -0.45
CA PRO A 207 -1.02 2.36 -0.79
C PRO A 207 -1.66 1.25 -1.63
N GLY A 208 -2.82 0.76 -1.18
CA GLY A 208 -3.65 -0.15 -1.96
C GLY A 208 -4.38 0.53 -3.12
N GLY A 209 -4.58 1.83 -3.04
CA GLY A 209 -5.25 2.64 -4.04
C GLY A 209 -6.75 2.31 -4.20
N LEU A 210 -7.61 3.14 -3.65
CA LEU A 210 -9.06 3.03 -3.78
C LEU A 210 -9.66 4.37 -4.18
N PHE A 211 -10.56 4.38 -5.16
CA PHE A 211 -11.38 5.54 -5.47
C PHE A 211 -12.68 5.44 -4.68
N ILE A 212 -12.76 6.19 -3.59
CA ILE A 212 -13.80 6.06 -2.56
C ILE A 212 -14.13 7.42 -1.97
N GLU A 213 -15.31 7.53 -1.38
CA GLU A 213 -15.74 8.74 -0.67
C GLU A 213 -14.77 9.09 0.46
N ARG A 214 -14.63 10.38 0.75
CA ARG A 214 -13.84 10.87 1.87
C ARG A 214 -14.42 10.37 3.18
N ALA A 215 -13.58 9.72 4.00
CA ALA A 215 -13.97 9.24 5.32
C ALA A 215 -13.69 10.28 6.41
#